data_cf5f466a09aef732679772cf121d5fee
#
_entry.id   cf5f466a09aef732679772cf121d5fee
#
_cell.length_a   1.000
_cell.length_b   1.000
_cell.length_c   1.000
_cell.angle_alpha   90.00
_cell.angle_beta   90.00
_cell.angle_gamma   90.00
#
_symmetry.space_group_name_H-M   'P 1'
#
loop_
_entity.id
_entity.type
_entity.pdbx_description
1 polymer ?
#
loop_
_entity_poly.entity_id
_entity_poly.type
_entity_poly.pdbx_seq_one_letter_code
_entity_poly.pdbx_strand_id
1 'polypeptide(L)'
;CALPIFYASLEVARHPELKGKPVIIGTGTRSVVSAASYEARRYGVNSAMASARARQLCPDGVFLPVDMHYYRMMSRRIVEEVFSQVTDRFEQVSVDEAYMDVSGALLVWQRPTRIGAWIRQEVVSRFHVTCSVGVAANKLVAKMASTNAKPDGMLLIPVARHAEFVQMMPLRGIPGRSEE
;
A
#
# COMPACT_ATOMS: atom_id res chain seq x y z
N CYS A 1 6.83 4.21 1.59
CA CYS A 1 6.39 2.85 1.32
C CYS A 1 4.88 2.75 1.54
N ALA A 2 4.18 2.06 0.66
CA ALA A 2 2.76 1.75 0.82
C ALA A 2 2.54 0.28 0.48
N LEU A 3 1.66 -0.38 1.26
CA LEU A 3 1.25 -1.76 1.05
C LEU A 3 -0.10 -1.77 0.32
N PRO A 4 -0.12 -1.95 -1.01
CA PRO A 4 -1.36 -1.87 -1.79
C PRO A 4 -2.36 -2.94 -1.38
N ILE A 5 -3.64 -2.55 -1.27
CA ILE A 5 -4.73 -3.48 -0.90
C ILE A 5 -4.41 -4.34 0.34
N PHE A 6 -3.71 -3.77 1.33
CA PHE A 6 -3.04 -4.49 2.42
C PHE A 6 -3.93 -5.53 3.11
N TYR A 7 -5.14 -5.15 3.53
CA TYR A 7 -6.03 -6.08 4.22
C TYR A 7 -6.41 -7.28 3.35
N ALA A 8 -6.76 -7.03 2.09
CA ALA A 8 -7.11 -8.11 1.17
C ALA A 8 -5.89 -8.99 0.87
N SER A 9 -4.69 -8.40 0.74
CA SER A 9 -3.45 -9.16 0.53
C SER A 9 -3.09 -10.03 1.72
N LEU A 10 -3.28 -9.54 2.95
CA LEU A 10 -3.07 -10.33 4.18
C LEU A 10 -4.03 -11.50 4.29
N GLU A 11 -5.30 -11.32 3.92
CA GLU A 11 -6.26 -12.42 3.92
C GLU A 11 -5.93 -13.47 2.86
N VAL A 12 -5.46 -13.05 1.68
CA VAL A 12 -4.98 -14.00 0.66
C VAL A 12 -3.71 -14.74 1.11
N ALA A 13 -2.80 -14.06 1.82
CA ALA A 13 -1.61 -14.68 2.39
C ALA A 13 -1.95 -15.70 3.49
N ARG A 14 -2.97 -15.41 4.32
CA ARG A 14 -3.49 -16.28 5.38
C ARG A 14 -4.31 -17.44 4.83
N HIS A 15 -4.99 -17.24 3.70
CA HIS A 15 -5.91 -18.16 3.04
C HIS A 15 -5.52 -18.32 1.57
N PRO A 16 -4.52 -19.15 1.24
CA PRO A 16 -4.00 -19.31 -0.13
C PRO A 16 -5.06 -19.74 -1.16
N GLU A 17 -6.15 -20.37 -0.73
CA GLU A 17 -7.29 -20.74 -1.56
C GLU A 17 -8.07 -19.54 -2.14
N LEU A 18 -7.81 -18.35 -1.60
CA LEU A 18 -8.38 -17.08 -2.08
C LEU A 18 -7.58 -16.45 -3.22
N LYS A 19 -6.41 -17.00 -3.54
CA LYS A 19 -5.55 -16.45 -4.60
C LYS A 19 -6.28 -16.43 -5.94
N GLY A 20 -6.28 -15.25 -6.57
CA GLY A 20 -6.96 -15.02 -7.85
C GLY A 20 -8.48 -14.81 -7.75
N LYS A 21 -9.06 -14.92 -6.54
CA LYS A 21 -10.48 -14.61 -6.32
C LYS A 21 -10.68 -13.13 -5.98
N PRO A 22 -11.85 -12.55 -6.30
CA PRO A 22 -12.19 -11.20 -5.86
C PRO A 22 -12.47 -11.21 -4.35
N VAL A 23 -11.51 -10.69 -3.55
CA VAL A 23 -11.60 -10.59 -2.09
C VAL A 23 -11.97 -9.16 -1.69
N ILE A 24 -12.98 -9.04 -0.83
CA ILE A 24 -13.54 -7.77 -0.38
C ILE A 24 -13.63 -7.78 1.14
N ILE A 25 -13.00 -6.80 1.78
CA ILE A 25 -12.99 -6.67 3.24
C ILE A 25 -14.10 -5.72 3.67
N GLY A 26 -15.10 -6.26 4.37
CA GLY A 26 -16.29 -5.55 4.85
C GLY A 26 -17.57 -6.34 4.57
N THR A 27 -18.24 -6.81 5.62
CA THR A 27 -19.37 -7.77 5.51
C THR A 27 -20.74 -7.23 5.89
N GLY A 28 -20.82 -6.16 6.66
CA GLY A 28 -22.08 -5.63 7.16
C GLY A 28 -22.97 -5.02 6.06
N THR A 29 -24.29 -5.16 6.16
CA THR A 29 -25.24 -4.60 5.20
C THR A 29 -25.22 -3.07 5.17
N ARG A 30 -24.86 -2.42 6.30
CA ARG A 30 -24.72 -0.96 6.45
C ARG A 30 -23.26 -0.51 6.51
N SER A 31 -22.31 -1.41 6.18
CA SER A 31 -20.88 -1.12 6.20
C SER A 31 -20.39 -0.64 4.84
N VAL A 32 -19.16 -0.14 4.85
CA VAL A 32 -18.40 0.18 3.64
C VAL A 32 -17.29 -0.85 3.43
N VAL A 33 -16.86 -0.98 2.19
CA VAL A 33 -15.68 -1.75 1.81
C VAL A 33 -14.45 -1.07 2.41
N SER A 34 -13.73 -1.78 3.28
CA SER A 34 -12.46 -1.29 3.86
C SER A 34 -11.29 -1.50 2.90
N ALA A 35 -11.28 -2.63 2.18
CA ALA A 35 -10.30 -2.91 1.13
C ALA A 35 -10.90 -3.86 0.09
N ALA A 36 -10.41 -3.77 -1.15
CA ALA A 36 -10.79 -4.65 -2.25
C ALA A 36 -9.55 -5.10 -3.00
N SER A 37 -9.42 -6.41 -3.27
CA SER A 37 -8.34 -6.98 -4.08
C SER A 37 -8.36 -6.43 -5.52
N TYR A 38 -7.27 -6.59 -6.25
CA TYR A 38 -7.23 -6.14 -7.64
C TYR A 38 -8.24 -6.89 -8.52
N GLU A 39 -8.51 -8.16 -8.21
CA GLU A 39 -9.56 -8.94 -8.84
C GLU A 39 -10.95 -8.32 -8.60
N ALA A 40 -11.27 -7.92 -7.36
CA ALA A 40 -12.52 -7.25 -7.04
C ALA A 40 -12.64 -5.87 -7.70
N ARG A 41 -11.53 -5.14 -7.80
CA ARG A 41 -11.50 -3.81 -8.48
C ARG A 41 -11.84 -3.88 -9.96
N ARG A 42 -11.59 -5.02 -10.64
CA ARG A 42 -12.00 -5.23 -12.05
C ARG A 42 -13.51 -5.21 -12.23
N TYR A 43 -14.28 -5.51 -11.17
CA TYR A 43 -15.73 -5.40 -11.14
C TYR A 43 -16.21 -4.00 -10.71
N GLY A 44 -15.30 -3.04 -10.54
CA GLY A 44 -15.61 -1.69 -10.09
C GLY A 44 -15.74 -1.53 -8.56
N VAL A 45 -15.40 -2.56 -7.78
CA VAL A 45 -15.44 -2.48 -6.31
C VAL A 45 -14.23 -1.70 -5.80
N ASN A 46 -14.46 -0.67 -4.97
CA ASN A 46 -13.43 0.18 -4.39
C ASN A 46 -13.63 0.38 -2.89
N SER A 47 -12.57 0.81 -2.19
CA SER A 47 -12.66 1.23 -0.79
C SER A 47 -13.66 2.37 -0.64
N ALA A 48 -14.29 2.48 0.54
CA ALA A 48 -15.36 3.39 0.89
C ALA A 48 -16.71 3.15 0.16
N MET A 49 -16.78 2.23 -0.80
CA MET A 49 -18.05 1.84 -1.43
C MET A 49 -18.96 1.15 -0.41
N ALA A 50 -20.27 1.41 -0.47
CA ALA A 50 -21.26 0.66 0.32
C ALA A 50 -21.17 -0.84 0.02
N SER A 51 -21.10 -1.69 1.06
CA SER A 51 -20.98 -3.14 0.89
C SER A 51 -22.14 -3.76 0.11
N ALA A 52 -23.34 -3.19 0.24
CA ALA A 52 -24.49 -3.60 -0.57
C ALA A 52 -24.26 -3.37 -2.08
N ARG A 53 -23.64 -2.24 -2.45
CA ARG A 53 -23.31 -1.94 -3.84
C ARG A 53 -22.19 -2.86 -4.34
N ALA A 54 -21.19 -3.12 -3.52
CA ALA A 54 -20.10 -4.04 -3.86
C ALA A 54 -20.63 -5.45 -4.16
N ARG A 55 -21.63 -5.95 -3.41
CA ARG A 55 -22.28 -7.25 -3.67
C ARG A 55 -23.04 -7.29 -5.00
N GLN A 56 -23.65 -6.18 -5.40
CA GLN A 56 -24.30 -6.08 -6.71
C GLN A 56 -23.30 -6.12 -7.86
N LEU A 57 -22.14 -5.47 -7.70
CA LEU A 57 -21.09 -5.40 -8.72
C LEU A 57 -20.30 -6.70 -8.83
N CYS A 58 -20.09 -7.38 -7.71
CA CYS A 58 -19.28 -8.60 -7.63
C CYS A 58 -20.02 -9.65 -6.79
N PRO A 59 -21.09 -10.29 -7.34
CA PRO A 59 -21.90 -11.27 -6.62
C PRO A 59 -21.09 -12.50 -6.19
N ASP A 60 -20.10 -12.93 -6.98
CA ASP A 60 -19.23 -14.07 -6.67
C ASP A 60 -18.00 -13.68 -5.83
N GLY A 61 -17.96 -12.44 -5.35
CA GLY A 61 -16.88 -11.93 -4.50
C GLY A 61 -16.87 -12.58 -3.11
N VAL A 62 -15.67 -12.86 -2.60
CA VAL A 62 -15.48 -13.36 -1.25
C VAL A 62 -15.45 -12.18 -0.28
N PHE A 63 -16.51 -12.03 0.52
CA PHE A 63 -16.63 -10.97 1.51
C PHE A 63 -16.16 -11.46 2.88
N LEU A 64 -15.12 -10.83 3.42
CA LEU A 64 -14.53 -11.17 4.72
C LEU A 64 -14.73 -10.03 5.72
N PRO A 65 -14.86 -10.36 7.02
CA PRO A 65 -14.93 -9.36 8.07
C PRO A 65 -13.58 -8.64 8.21
N VAL A 66 -13.61 -7.43 8.79
CA VAL A 66 -12.40 -6.67 9.11
C VAL A 66 -11.76 -7.26 10.38
N ASP A 67 -10.52 -7.75 10.28
CA ASP A 67 -9.71 -8.23 11.41
C ASP A 67 -8.59 -7.21 11.74
N MET A 68 -8.97 -6.09 12.35
CA MET A 68 -8.00 -5.01 12.69
C MET A 68 -6.91 -5.45 13.65
N HIS A 69 -7.16 -6.46 14.50
CA HIS A 69 -6.12 -6.98 15.39
C HIS A 69 -5.01 -7.64 14.58
N TYR A 70 -5.37 -8.53 13.68
CA TYR A 70 -4.45 -9.21 12.79
C TYR A 70 -3.70 -8.24 11.87
N TYR A 71 -4.40 -7.27 11.26
CA TYR A 71 -3.77 -6.31 10.35
C TYR A 71 -2.76 -5.41 11.06
N ARG A 72 -3.06 -4.95 12.27
CA ARG A 72 -2.12 -4.18 13.10
C ARG A 72 -0.92 -5.01 13.54
N MET A 73 -1.12 -6.26 13.91
CA MET A 73 -0.04 -7.17 14.27
C MET A 73 0.92 -7.37 13.08
N MET A 74 0.40 -7.65 11.90
CA MET A 74 1.21 -7.86 10.69
C MET A 74 1.94 -6.58 10.28
N SER A 75 1.29 -5.43 10.38
CA SER A 75 1.90 -4.13 10.14
C SER A 75 3.09 -3.86 11.05
N ARG A 76 2.95 -4.12 12.36
CA ARG A 76 4.06 -4.01 13.33
C ARG A 76 5.22 -4.93 12.97
N ARG A 77 4.93 -6.17 12.65
CA ARG A 77 5.96 -7.13 12.25
C ARG A 77 6.74 -6.66 11.02
N ILE A 78 6.07 -6.10 10.01
CA ILE A 78 6.72 -5.53 8.83
C ILE A 78 7.67 -4.38 9.24
N VAL A 79 7.22 -3.51 10.13
CA VAL A 79 8.05 -2.41 10.63
C VAL A 79 9.26 -2.96 11.40
N GLU A 80 9.05 -3.87 12.35
CA GLU A 80 10.08 -4.41 13.23
C GLU A 80 11.06 -5.33 12.48
N GLU A 81 10.58 -6.16 11.56
CA GLU A 81 11.40 -7.15 10.89
C GLU A 81 12.04 -6.64 9.58
N VAL A 82 11.50 -5.57 8.96
CA VAL A 82 11.99 -5.06 7.68
C VAL A 82 12.41 -3.60 7.78
N PHE A 83 11.54 -2.67 8.15
CA PHE A 83 11.85 -1.24 8.06
C PHE A 83 12.94 -0.82 9.04
N SER A 84 12.91 -1.34 10.27
CA SER A 84 13.92 -1.04 11.30
C SER A 84 15.32 -1.54 10.94
N GLN A 85 15.46 -2.49 10.01
CA GLN A 85 16.76 -2.96 9.52
C GLN A 85 17.45 -1.93 8.61
N VAL A 86 16.70 -0.96 8.09
CA VAL A 86 17.22 0.08 7.20
C VAL A 86 17.56 1.36 7.97
N THR A 87 16.63 1.81 8.81
CA THR A 87 16.74 3.06 9.56
C THR A 87 15.84 3.04 10.78
N ASP A 88 16.23 3.74 11.82
CA ASP A 88 15.39 4.06 13.00
C ASP A 88 14.50 5.30 12.78
N ARG A 89 14.76 6.04 11.70
CA ARG A 89 14.02 7.25 11.32
C ARG A 89 12.88 6.94 10.38
N PHE A 90 11.81 6.40 10.91
CA PHE A 90 10.59 6.17 10.15
C PHE A 90 9.37 6.75 10.88
N GLU A 91 8.37 7.10 10.08
CA GLU A 91 7.08 7.60 10.54
C GLU A 91 5.99 6.71 9.94
N GLN A 92 5.32 5.94 10.78
CA GLN A 92 4.16 5.17 10.38
C GLN A 92 2.93 6.06 10.38
N VAL A 93 2.34 6.28 9.21
CA VAL A 93 1.17 7.15 9.02
C VAL A 93 -0.14 6.37 9.19
N SER A 94 -0.13 5.12 8.76
CA SER A 94 -1.26 4.20 8.88
C SER A 94 -0.76 2.76 9.03
N VAL A 95 -1.67 1.79 9.09
CA VAL A 95 -1.30 0.37 9.16
C VAL A 95 -0.63 -0.15 7.88
N ASP A 96 -0.77 0.56 6.78
CA ASP A 96 -0.26 0.18 5.46
C ASP A 96 0.68 1.20 4.83
N GLU A 97 1.01 2.29 5.53
CA GLU A 97 1.88 3.34 5.00
C GLU A 97 2.91 3.83 6.02
N ALA A 98 4.15 3.96 5.56
CA ALA A 98 5.24 4.54 6.33
C ALA A 98 6.17 5.39 5.45
N TYR A 99 6.71 6.46 6.03
CA TYR A 99 7.85 7.21 5.50
C TYR A 99 9.11 6.79 6.23
N MET A 100 10.22 6.77 5.51
CA MET A 100 11.54 6.42 6.02
C MET A 100 12.54 7.47 5.57
N ASP A 101 13.26 8.08 6.50
CA ASP A 101 14.44 8.86 6.17
C ASP A 101 15.64 7.91 6.06
N VAL A 102 16.07 7.69 4.84
CA VAL A 102 17.17 6.77 4.52
C VAL A 102 18.51 7.48 4.30
N SER A 103 18.60 8.78 4.59
CA SER A 103 19.80 9.58 4.34
C SER A 103 21.04 8.98 5.02
N GLY A 104 20.91 8.57 6.29
CA GLY A 104 22.02 7.91 7.02
C GLY A 104 22.34 6.51 6.52
N ALA A 105 21.37 5.79 5.98
CA ALA A 105 21.56 4.44 5.46
C ALA A 105 22.34 4.42 4.12
N LEU A 106 22.41 5.54 3.41
CA LEU A 106 23.11 5.62 2.12
C LEU A 106 24.61 5.36 2.21
N LEU A 107 25.22 5.52 3.36
CA LEU A 107 26.63 5.13 3.58
C LEU A 107 26.85 3.62 3.34
N VAL A 108 25.88 2.81 3.71
CA VAL A 108 25.93 1.34 3.53
C VAL A 108 25.27 0.93 2.22
N TRP A 109 24.10 1.43 1.95
CA TRP A 109 23.28 1.00 0.80
C TRP A 109 23.64 1.67 -0.53
N GLN A 110 24.38 2.77 -0.51
CA GLN A 110 24.86 3.57 -1.65
C GLN A 110 23.75 4.24 -2.47
N ARG A 111 22.59 3.58 -2.64
CA ARG A 111 21.47 4.08 -3.44
C ARG A 111 20.13 3.81 -2.76
N PRO A 112 19.22 4.80 -2.69
CA PRO A 112 17.92 4.60 -2.10
C PRO A 112 17.06 3.57 -2.86
N THR A 113 17.32 3.37 -4.14
CA THR A 113 16.64 2.34 -4.95
C THR A 113 17.04 0.92 -4.54
N ARG A 114 18.26 0.69 -4.04
CA ARG A 114 18.67 -0.61 -3.47
C ARG A 114 17.88 -0.91 -2.20
N ILE A 115 17.68 0.10 -1.35
CA ILE A 115 16.86 -0.02 -0.14
C ILE A 115 15.42 -0.38 -0.53
N GLY A 116 14.83 0.35 -1.47
CA GLY A 116 13.47 0.10 -1.92
C GLY A 116 13.28 -1.30 -2.53
N ALA A 117 14.24 -1.76 -3.33
CA ALA A 117 14.23 -3.12 -3.90
C ALA A 117 14.31 -4.19 -2.81
N TRP A 118 15.21 -4.02 -1.84
CA TRP A 118 15.37 -4.94 -0.71
C TRP A 118 14.10 -4.98 0.15
N ILE A 119 13.52 -3.83 0.52
CA ILE A 119 12.26 -3.78 1.28
C ILE A 119 11.16 -4.56 0.57
N ARG A 120 11.00 -4.35 -0.74
CA ARG A 120 9.98 -5.05 -1.53
C ARG A 120 10.20 -6.56 -1.51
N GLN A 121 11.43 -6.99 -1.68
CA GLN A 121 11.81 -8.40 -1.64
C GLN A 121 11.53 -9.03 -0.27
N GLU A 122 11.93 -8.37 0.83
CA GLU A 122 11.73 -8.87 2.20
C GLU A 122 10.25 -8.95 2.57
N VAL A 123 9.46 -7.91 2.21
CA VAL A 123 8.03 -7.90 2.49
C VAL A 123 7.32 -9.03 1.74
N VAL A 124 7.65 -9.25 0.48
CA VAL A 124 7.06 -10.37 -0.31
C VAL A 124 7.49 -11.73 0.25
N SER A 125 8.78 -11.92 0.54
CA SER A 125 9.31 -13.22 0.96
C SER A 125 8.82 -13.64 2.35
N ARG A 126 8.70 -12.69 3.28
CA ARG A 126 8.33 -12.98 4.68
C ARG A 126 6.83 -12.91 4.95
N PHE A 127 6.13 -12.02 4.26
CA PHE A 127 4.73 -11.71 4.56
C PHE A 127 3.76 -12.04 3.42
N HIS A 128 4.27 -12.41 2.25
CA HIS A 128 3.48 -12.74 1.04
C HIS A 128 2.54 -11.62 0.59
N VAL A 129 2.89 -10.37 0.91
CA VAL A 129 2.18 -9.16 0.44
C VAL A 129 3.09 -8.30 -0.42
N THR A 130 2.52 -7.58 -1.37
CA THR A 130 3.28 -6.67 -2.23
C THR A 130 3.51 -5.33 -1.57
N CYS A 131 4.57 -4.64 -1.97
CA CYS A 131 4.95 -3.34 -1.45
C CYS A 131 5.32 -2.38 -2.58
N SER A 132 4.67 -1.22 -2.63
CA SER A 132 5.01 -0.15 -3.57
C SER A 132 5.85 0.92 -2.87
N VAL A 133 6.97 1.29 -3.48
CA VAL A 133 7.95 2.22 -2.91
C VAL A 133 8.09 3.45 -3.78
N GLY A 134 7.86 4.63 -3.21
CA GLY A 134 8.21 5.91 -3.81
C GLY A 134 9.49 6.45 -3.17
N VAL A 135 10.44 6.88 -3.98
CA VAL A 135 11.70 7.47 -3.54
C VAL A 135 11.79 8.91 -4.03
N ALA A 136 11.93 9.86 -3.12
CA ALA A 136 12.05 11.28 -3.43
C ALA A 136 12.71 12.03 -2.27
N ALA A 137 13.03 13.31 -2.44
CA ALA A 137 13.66 14.12 -1.40
C ALA A 137 12.66 14.68 -0.36
N ASN A 138 11.36 14.52 -0.55
CA ASN A 138 10.34 14.91 0.42
C ASN A 138 9.17 13.91 0.46
N LYS A 139 8.41 13.95 1.56
CA LYS A 139 7.29 13.02 1.82
C LYS A 139 6.18 13.13 0.76
N LEU A 140 5.84 14.35 0.32
CA LEU A 140 4.76 14.56 -0.65
C LEU A 140 5.05 13.84 -1.97
N VAL A 141 6.20 14.11 -2.56
CA VAL A 141 6.60 13.49 -3.84
C VAL A 141 6.82 11.99 -3.68
N ALA A 142 7.39 11.53 -2.54
CA ALA A 142 7.54 10.11 -2.24
C ALA A 142 6.18 9.40 -2.16
N LYS A 143 5.16 10.00 -1.54
CA LYS A 143 3.80 9.47 -1.49
C LYS A 143 3.18 9.36 -2.88
N MET A 144 3.27 10.43 -3.67
CA MET A 144 2.77 10.45 -5.05
C MET A 144 3.48 9.39 -5.90
N ALA A 145 4.80 9.26 -5.77
CA ALA A 145 5.59 8.26 -6.45
C ALA A 145 5.17 6.83 -6.06
N SER A 146 4.97 6.54 -4.76
CA SER A 146 4.51 5.22 -4.31
C SER A 146 3.11 4.89 -4.82
N THR A 147 2.23 5.87 -4.92
CA THR A 147 0.88 5.70 -5.48
C THR A 147 0.94 5.33 -6.97
N ASN A 148 1.80 6.01 -7.74
CA ASN A 148 2.00 5.72 -9.16
C ASN A 148 2.81 4.43 -9.41
N ALA A 149 3.48 3.91 -8.39
CA ALA A 149 4.19 2.64 -8.45
C ALA A 149 3.31 1.41 -8.12
N LYS A 150 2.04 1.60 -7.76
CA LYS A 150 1.11 0.47 -7.50
C LYS A 150 0.81 -0.28 -8.79
N PRO A 151 0.62 -1.60 -8.73
CA PRO A 151 0.39 -2.45 -7.55
C PRO A 151 1.64 -2.98 -6.85
N ASP A 152 2.75 -3.16 -7.50
CA ASP A 152 3.97 -3.75 -6.96
C ASP A 152 5.17 -3.16 -7.70
N GLY A 153 5.42 -1.90 -7.48
CA GLY A 153 6.47 -1.17 -8.17
C GLY A 153 7.34 -0.31 -7.27
N MET A 154 8.33 0.30 -7.88
CA MET A 154 9.17 1.31 -7.28
C MET A 154 9.35 2.46 -8.26
N LEU A 155 9.20 3.69 -7.77
CA LEU A 155 9.39 4.90 -8.57
C LEU A 155 10.30 5.89 -7.84
N LEU A 156 11.40 6.24 -8.48
CA LEU A 156 12.31 7.30 -8.03
C LEU A 156 12.03 8.58 -8.79
N ILE A 157 11.81 9.67 -8.08
CA ILE A 157 11.70 11.02 -8.65
C ILE A 157 12.92 11.85 -8.22
N PRO A 158 13.86 12.13 -9.12
CA PRO A 158 15.01 13.00 -8.81
C PRO A 158 14.55 14.41 -8.43
N VAL A 159 15.31 15.09 -7.56
CA VAL A 159 15.00 16.45 -7.08
C VAL A 159 14.71 17.42 -8.23
N ALA A 160 15.53 17.38 -9.27
CA ALA A 160 15.37 18.26 -10.43
C ALA A 160 14.03 18.07 -11.18
N ARG A 161 13.35 16.94 -10.97
CA ARG A 161 12.07 16.61 -11.63
C ARG A 161 10.85 16.70 -10.71
N HIS A 162 11.02 17.13 -9.46
CA HIS A 162 9.89 17.19 -8.50
C HIS A 162 8.77 18.12 -9.00
N ALA A 163 9.11 19.35 -9.46
CA ALA A 163 8.11 20.32 -9.94
C ALA A 163 7.35 19.77 -11.15
N GLU A 164 8.07 19.27 -12.14
CA GLU A 164 7.50 18.65 -13.34
C GLU A 164 6.57 17.48 -12.97
N PHE A 165 7.02 16.57 -12.11
CA PHE A 165 6.24 15.42 -11.70
C PHE A 165 4.94 15.82 -10.99
N VAL A 166 4.98 16.80 -10.08
CA VAL A 166 3.78 17.31 -9.39
C VAL A 166 2.81 17.97 -10.38
N GLN A 167 3.32 18.78 -11.33
CA GLN A 167 2.49 19.44 -12.34
C GLN A 167 1.80 18.48 -13.31
N MET A 168 2.41 17.32 -13.57
CA MET A 168 1.83 16.28 -14.43
C MET A 168 0.69 15.50 -13.74
N MET A 169 0.58 15.58 -12.41
CA MET A 169 -0.44 14.83 -11.68
C MET A 169 -1.79 15.55 -11.70
N PRO A 170 -2.89 14.83 -11.86
CA PRO A 170 -4.22 15.42 -11.68
C PRO A 170 -4.36 15.92 -10.23
N LEU A 171 -5.13 17.00 -10.01
CA LEU A 171 -5.31 17.61 -8.69
C LEU A 171 -5.75 16.61 -7.62
N ARG A 172 -6.63 15.68 -7.97
CA ARG A 172 -7.08 14.57 -7.09
C ARG A 172 -5.97 13.58 -6.69
N GLY A 173 -4.85 13.57 -7.41
CA GLY A 173 -3.67 12.73 -7.11
C GLY A 173 -2.71 13.37 -6.11
N ILE A 174 -2.97 14.62 -5.68
CA ILE A 174 -2.15 15.33 -4.70
C ILE A 174 -2.69 15.02 -3.30
N PRO A 175 -1.89 14.38 -2.42
CA PRO A 175 -2.31 14.07 -1.06
C PRO A 175 -2.77 15.29 -0.28
N GLY A 176 -3.85 15.14 0.52
CA GLY A 176 -4.38 16.20 1.37
C GLY A 176 -5.39 17.13 0.70
N ARG A 177 -5.77 16.92 -0.55
CA ARG A 177 -6.93 17.56 -1.16
C ARG A 177 -8.13 16.63 -1.16
N SER A 178 -9.19 17.04 -0.47
CA SER A 178 -10.53 16.49 -0.66
C SER A 178 -11.09 16.96 -2.01
N GLU A 179 -11.84 16.09 -2.68
CA GLU A 179 -12.69 16.52 -3.80
C GLU A 179 -13.82 17.37 -3.18
N GLU A 180 -13.76 18.69 -3.34
CA GLU A 180 -14.91 19.60 -3.28
C GLU A 180 -15.28 19.99 -4.72
#